data_dab68ec8d411622218b5f3af9578b018
#
_entry.id   dab68ec8d411622218b5f3af9578b018
#
_cell.length_a   1.000
_cell.length_b   1.000
_cell.length_c   1.000
_cell.angle_alpha   90.00
_cell.angle_beta   90.00
_cell.angle_gamma   90.00
#
_symmetry.space_group_name_H-M   'P 1'
#
loop_
_entity.id
_entity.type
_entity.pdbx_description
1 polymer ?
#
loop_
_entity_poly.entity_id
_entity_poly.type
_entity_poly.pdbx_seq_one_letter_code
_entity_poly.pdbx_strand_id
1 'polypeptide(L)'
;MTNPPLISIITVTYNAESTIERTLQSVEQQTHPRIEHVIIDGCSTDHTMSHVQRYVERNGDKKHLIRVVREPDNGLYDAMNKGIQQATGDYLVFLNAGDKLHEDTTLEQIAQKAGWQRDRVNYAVLYGETDLVDNEGRFLRHRRLEAPEALNSKSFRSGMLVCHQSFYVRSDLAKATPYNLSYRYSADYDWCIRIMQRAEKRRLRFLNTHLILTDYLSEGMTTQNHRRSLIERLRLMAHHYGWPTAIAEHLWFVVRAILKR
;
A
#
# COMPACT_ATOMS: atom_id res chain seq x y z
N MET A 1 18.96 23.79 -4.02
CA MET A 1 17.71 23.02 -4.11
C MET A 1 17.94 21.69 -3.41
N THR A 2 17.08 21.32 -2.48
CA THR A 2 17.19 20.01 -1.80
C THR A 2 16.73 18.91 -2.75
N ASN A 3 17.50 17.83 -2.89
CA ASN A 3 17.04 16.68 -3.66
C ASN A 3 15.70 16.14 -3.08
N PRO A 4 14.69 15.90 -3.91
CA PRO A 4 13.44 15.27 -3.45
C PRO A 4 13.74 13.89 -2.84
N PRO A 5 12.90 13.39 -1.90
CA PRO A 5 13.13 12.10 -1.30
C PRO A 5 13.07 10.98 -2.35
N LEU A 6 13.82 9.92 -2.10
CA LEU A 6 13.72 8.67 -2.83
C LEU A 6 12.49 7.91 -2.34
N ILE A 7 11.60 7.52 -3.25
CA ILE A 7 10.39 6.75 -2.94
C ILE A 7 10.61 5.32 -3.42
N SER A 8 10.58 4.35 -2.49
CA SER A 8 10.58 2.93 -2.82
C SER A 8 9.15 2.45 -3.05
N ILE A 9 8.86 2.01 -4.26
CA ILE A 9 7.62 1.31 -4.60
C ILE A 9 7.93 -0.19 -4.48
N ILE A 10 7.15 -0.90 -3.66
CA ILE A 10 7.33 -2.33 -3.44
C ILE A 10 6.19 -3.07 -4.13
N THR A 11 6.52 -3.85 -5.15
CA THR A 11 5.57 -4.73 -5.84
C THR A 11 5.87 -6.17 -5.46
N VAL A 12 4.89 -6.84 -4.84
CA VAL A 12 4.93 -8.27 -4.60
C VAL A 12 4.09 -8.99 -5.65
N THR A 13 4.61 -10.11 -6.17
CA THR A 13 3.98 -10.82 -7.28
C THR A 13 4.16 -12.33 -7.17
N TYR A 14 3.11 -13.06 -7.57
CA TYR A 14 3.13 -14.50 -7.74
C TYR A 14 2.07 -14.90 -8.77
N ASN A 15 2.50 -15.46 -9.91
CA ASN A 15 1.63 -15.87 -11.02
C ASN A 15 0.63 -14.77 -11.42
N ALA A 16 1.14 -13.62 -11.80
CA ALA A 16 0.37 -12.41 -12.11
C ALA A 16 0.58 -11.92 -13.56
N GLU A 17 0.83 -12.84 -14.51
CA GLU A 17 1.12 -12.49 -15.91
C GLU A 17 0.06 -11.61 -16.55
N SER A 18 -1.22 -11.79 -16.18
CA SER A 18 -2.34 -11.02 -16.74
C SER A 18 -2.46 -9.59 -16.20
N THR A 19 -1.81 -9.26 -15.08
CA THR A 19 -2.05 -7.99 -14.38
C THR A 19 -0.78 -7.19 -14.08
N ILE A 20 0.40 -7.84 -14.00
CA ILE A 20 1.65 -7.20 -13.58
C ILE A 20 2.08 -6.06 -14.52
N GLU A 21 1.88 -6.19 -15.83
CA GLU A 21 2.36 -5.20 -16.82
C GLU A 21 1.80 -3.80 -16.55
N ARG A 22 0.52 -3.69 -16.16
CA ARG A 22 -0.13 -2.42 -15.82
C ARG A 22 0.55 -1.74 -14.62
N THR A 23 0.96 -2.52 -13.62
CA THR A 23 1.69 -2.01 -12.44
C THR A 23 3.05 -1.47 -12.87
N LEU A 24 3.81 -2.27 -13.63
CA LEU A 24 5.14 -1.89 -14.11
C LEU A 24 5.09 -0.60 -14.95
N GLN A 25 4.14 -0.50 -15.87
CA GLN A 25 3.96 0.68 -16.73
C GLN A 25 3.61 1.93 -15.90
N SER A 26 2.74 1.82 -14.90
CA SER A 26 2.36 2.97 -14.07
C SER A 26 3.53 3.52 -13.24
N VAL A 27 4.50 2.67 -12.88
CA VAL A 27 5.74 3.11 -12.23
C VAL A 27 6.72 3.70 -13.24
N GLU A 28 6.87 3.07 -14.41
CA GLU A 28 7.73 3.53 -15.50
C GLU A 28 7.39 4.95 -15.97
N GLN A 29 6.10 5.28 -16.01
CA GLN A 29 5.59 6.57 -16.50
C GLN A 29 5.71 7.72 -15.49
N GLN A 30 6.02 7.44 -14.21
CA GLN A 30 6.08 8.50 -13.20
C GLN A 30 7.10 9.59 -13.52
N THR A 31 6.67 10.85 -13.30
CA THR A 31 7.50 12.04 -13.53
C THR A 31 8.45 12.36 -12.39
N HIS A 32 8.21 11.81 -11.20
CA HIS A 32 9.08 12.02 -10.03
C HIS A 32 10.50 11.51 -10.31
N PRO A 33 11.55 12.31 -10.05
CA PRO A 33 12.90 12.00 -10.52
C PRO A 33 13.64 10.93 -9.72
N ARG A 34 13.17 10.56 -8.53
CA ARG A 34 13.86 9.64 -7.62
C ARG A 34 12.94 8.52 -7.14
N ILE A 35 12.93 7.44 -7.90
CA ILE A 35 12.13 6.23 -7.64
C ILE A 35 13.05 5.03 -7.53
N GLU A 36 12.79 4.19 -6.53
CA GLU A 36 13.26 2.82 -6.44
C GLU A 36 12.07 1.88 -6.60
N HIS A 37 12.13 0.96 -7.54
CA HIS A 37 11.12 -0.09 -7.70
C HIS A 37 11.68 -1.44 -7.22
N VAL A 38 11.17 -1.92 -6.10
CA VAL A 38 11.55 -3.21 -5.52
C VAL A 38 10.48 -4.24 -5.88
N ILE A 39 10.83 -5.23 -6.69
CA ILE A 39 9.93 -6.28 -7.14
C ILE A 39 10.32 -7.58 -6.42
N ILE A 40 9.37 -8.16 -5.69
CA ILE A 40 9.55 -9.42 -4.97
C ILE A 40 8.66 -10.47 -5.65
N ASP A 41 9.28 -11.44 -6.31
CA ASP A 41 8.60 -12.55 -6.98
C ASP A 41 8.68 -13.82 -6.13
N GLY A 42 7.53 -14.38 -5.79
CA GLY A 42 7.37 -15.63 -5.01
C GLY A 42 7.66 -16.90 -5.83
N CYS A 43 8.61 -16.88 -6.78
CA CYS A 43 8.92 -17.95 -7.71
C CYS A 43 7.77 -18.26 -8.68
N SER A 44 7.25 -17.25 -9.35
CA SER A 44 6.25 -17.41 -10.41
C SER A 44 6.66 -18.43 -11.48
N THR A 45 5.70 -19.19 -11.95
CA THR A 45 5.86 -20.25 -12.96
C THR A 45 5.21 -19.92 -14.31
N ASP A 46 4.44 -18.82 -14.36
CA ASP A 46 3.85 -18.24 -15.56
C ASP A 46 4.77 -17.21 -16.23
N HIS A 47 4.25 -16.39 -17.12
CA HIS A 47 5.03 -15.35 -17.82
C HIS A 47 5.26 -14.07 -17.01
N THR A 48 4.93 -14.02 -15.70
CA THR A 48 5.16 -12.85 -14.83
C THR A 48 6.60 -12.33 -14.96
N MET A 49 7.58 -13.21 -14.82
CA MET A 49 9.00 -12.82 -14.87
C MET A 49 9.44 -12.35 -16.25
N SER A 50 8.81 -12.82 -17.32
CA SER A 50 9.08 -12.30 -18.68
C SER A 50 8.64 -10.84 -18.82
N HIS A 51 7.53 -10.42 -18.19
CA HIS A 51 7.10 -9.02 -18.13
C HIS A 51 8.08 -8.18 -17.31
N VAL A 52 8.49 -8.66 -16.14
CA VAL A 52 9.46 -7.97 -15.27
C VAL A 52 10.79 -7.77 -15.99
N GLN A 53 11.30 -8.79 -16.68
CA GLN A 53 12.56 -8.68 -17.43
C GLN A 53 12.48 -7.62 -18.53
N ARG A 54 11.42 -7.60 -19.34
CA ARG A 54 11.20 -6.58 -20.38
C ARG A 54 11.11 -5.17 -19.76
N TYR A 55 10.47 -5.03 -18.61
CA TYR A 55 10.42 -3.77 -17.88
C TYR A 55 11.82 -3.31 -17.46
N VAL A 56 12.64 -4.18 -16.88
CA VAL A 56 14.03 -3.87 -16.51
C VAL A 56 14.85 -3.44 -17.74
N GLU A 57 14.73 -4.17 -18.85
CA GLU A 57 15.43 -3.86 -20.11
C GLU A 57 15.01 -2.49 -20.68
N ARG A 58 13.72 -2.16 -20.67
CA ARG A 58 13.21 -0.85 -21.15
C ARG A 58 13.69 0.32 -20.31
N ASN A 59 13.76 0.14 -18.99
CA ASN A 59 14.19 1.21 -18.09
C ASN A 59 15.71 1.44 -18.12
N GLY A 60 16.52 0.43 -18.43
CA GLY A 60 17.96 0.54 -18.53
C GLY A 60 18.57 1.30 -17.34
N ASP A 61 19.72 1.95 -17.55
CA ASP A 61 20.41 2.75 -16.51
C ASP A 61 19.80 4.15 -16.29
N LYS A 62 18.58 4.41 -16.76
CA LYS A 62 18.23 5.80 -17.11
C LYS A 62 17.19 6.50 -16.22
N LYS A 63 16.28 5.79 -15.55
CA LYS A 63 15.17 6.51 -14.89
C LYS A 63 14.94 6.10 -13.42
N HIS A 64 14.84 4.81 -13.14
CA HIS A 64 14.52 4.31 -11.82
C HIS A 64 15.55 3.29 -11.35
N LEU A 65 15.78 3.24 -10.05
CA LEU A 65 16.52 2.12 -9.45
C LEU A 65 15.57 0.91 -9.42
N ILE A 66 15.89 -0.17 -10.15
CA ILE A 66 15.07 -1.36 -10.16
C ILE A 66 15.84 -2.48 -9.46
N ARG A 67 15.16 -3.10 -8.49
CA ARG A 67 15.67 -4.27 -7.78
C ARG A 67 14.65 -5.40 -7.92
N VAL A 68 15.09 -6.53 -8.43
CA VAL A 68 14.26 -7.74 -8.55
C VAL A 68 14.82 -8.81 -7.64
N VAL A 69 13.97 -9.36 -6.78
CA VAL A 69 14.29 -10.50 -5.90
C VAL A 69 13.31 -11.61 -6.22
N ARG A 70 13.82 -12.78 -6.58
CA ARG A 70 13.03 -13.97 -6.87
C ARG A 70 13.40 -15.07 -5.88
N GLU A 71 12.51 -15.33 -4.95
CA GLU A 71 12.70 -16.35 -3.93
C GLU A 71 11.37 -16.85 -3.36
N PRO A 72 11.29 -18.11 -2.89
CA PRO A 72 10.07 -18.62 -2.26
C PRO A 72 9.66 -17.76 -1.07
N ASP A 73 8.36 -17.60 -0.88
CA ASP A 73 7.78 -16.93 0.28
C ASP A 73 6.72 -17.80 0.96
N ASN A 74 6.34 -17.40 2.20
CA ASN A 74 5.27 -18.00 2.97
C ASN A 74 3.95 -17.23 2.83
N GLY A 75 3.75 -16.57 1.69
CA GLY A 75 2.56 -15.79 1.34
C GLY A 75 2.82 -14.29 1.27
N LEU A 76 1.77 -13.55 0.88
CA LEU A 76 1.79 -12.13 0.54
C LEU A 76 2.59 -11.26 1.53
N TYR A 77 2.34 -11.40 2.82
CA TYR A 77 2.94 -10.53 3.85
C TYR A 77 4.40 -10.89 4.16
N ASP A 78 4.81 -12.13 3.89
CA ASP A 78 6.23 -12.51 3.94
C ASP A 78 6.99 -11.84 2.78
N ALA A 79 6.46 -11.90 1.57
CA ALA A 79 7.00 -11.18 0.41
C ALA A 79 7.06 -9.65 0.67
N MET A 80 6.02 -9.05 1.29
CA MET A 80 6.03 -7.64 1.68
C MET A 80 7.13 -7.33 2.70
N ASN A 81 7.36 -8.18 3.69
CA ASN A 81 8.46 -8.02 4.65
C ASN A 81 9.82 -8.04 3.97
N LYS A 82 10.02 -8.94 3.00
CA LYS A 82 11.25 -8.96 2.20
C LYS A 82 11.42 -7.65 1.42
N GLY A 83 10.33 -7.14 0.82
CA GLY A 83 10.33 -5.86 0.13
C GLY A 83 10.73 -4.70 1.04
N ILE A 84 10.22 -4.62 2.27
CA ILE A 84 10.61 -3.61 3.27
C ILE A 84 12.12 -3.66 3.54
N GLN A 85 12.70 -4.85 3.66
CA GLN A 85 14.14 -5.01 3.94
C GLN A 85 15.00 -4.58 2.75
N GLN A 86 14.54 -4.82 1.53
CA GLN A 86 15.26 -4.46 0.30
C GLN A 86 15.15 -2.96 -0.06
N ALA A 87 14.10 -2.29 0.38
CA ALA A 87 13.85 -0.88 0.08
C ALA A 87 14.92 0.04 0.72
N THR A 88 15.44 1.00 -0.06
CA THR A 88 16.46 1.96 0.38
C THR A 88 15.98 3.42 0.39
N GLY A 89 14.76 3.68 -0.11
CA GLY A 89 14.18 5.01 -0.18
C GLY A 89 13.87 5.64 1.17
N ASP A 90 13.62 6.94 1.15
CA ASP A 90 13.22 7.72 2.33
C ASP A 90 11.77 7.36 2.76
N TYR A 91 10.93 7.08 1.78
CA TYR A 91 9.55 6.60 1.94
C TYR A 91 9.36 5.32 1.16
N LEU A 92 8.43 4.50 1.60
CA LEU A 92 7.99 3.32 0.87
C LEU A 92 6.46 3.24 0.77
N VAL A 93 5.98 2.61 -0.30
CA VAL A 93 4.59 2.27 -0.54
C VAL A 93 4.51 0.90 -1.18
N PHE A 94 3.44 0.16 -0.89
CA PHE A 94 3.13 -1.08 -1.58
C PHE A 94 2.22 -0.81 -2.78
N LEU A 95 2.56 -1.39 -3.91
CA LEU A 95 1.77 -1.39 -5.13
C LEU A 95 1.78 -2.81 -5.69
N ASN A 96 0.81 -3.63 -5.29
CA ASN A 96 0.78 -5.04 -5.64
C ASN A 96 0.55 -5.25 -7.15
N ALA A 97 0.91 -6.43 -7.65
CA ALA A 97 0.65 -6.76 -9.05
C ALA A 97 -0.85 -6.65 -9.39
N GLY A 98 -1.18 -5.80 -10.35
CA GLY A 98 -2.54 -5.45 -10.74
C GLY A 98 -3.00 -4.07 -10.28
N ASP A 99 -2.42 -3.52 -9.20
CA ASP A 99 -2.65 -2.13 -8.81
C ASP A 99 -1.80 -1.17 -9.67
N LYS A 100 -2.19 0.08 -9.77
CA LYS A 100 -1.39 1.10 -10.46
C LYS A 100 -1.43 2.44 -9.71
N LEU A 101 -0.41 3.25 -9.87
CA LEU A 101 -0.46 4.66 -9.50
C LEU A 101 -1.52 5.36 -10.35
N HIS A 102 -2.29 6.26 -9.75
CA HIS A 102 -3.48 6.85 -10.38
C HIS A 102 -3.12 7.64 -11.65
N GLU A 103 -2.10 8.48 -11.58
CA GLU A 103 -1.62 9.31 -12.69
C GLU A 103 -0.09 9.21 -12.83
N ASP A 104 0.45 9.56 -14.00
CA ASP A 104 1.89 9.62 -14.25
C ASP A 104 2.60 10.66 -13.35
N THR A 105 1.86 11.61 -12.82
CA THR A 105 2.33 12.70 -11.95
C THR A 105 2.04 12.44 -10.46
N THR A 106 1.46 11.30 -10.09
CA THR A 106 1.03 11.02 -8.70
C THR A 106 2.14 11.27 -7.68
N LEU A 107 3.34 10.74 -7.90
CA LEU A 107 4.46 10.92 -6.96
C LEU A 107 4.98 12.36 -6.92
N GLU A 108 4.96 13.06 -8.03
CA GLU A 108 5.31 14.48 -8.09
C GLU A 108 4.31 15.35 -7.34
N GLN A 109 3.01 15.07 -7.50
CA GLN A 109 1.95 15.75 -6.75
C GLN A 109 2.08 15.51 -5.24
N ILE A 110 2.39 14.28 -4.80
CA ILE A 110 2.70 13.99 -3.40
C ILE A 110 3.86 14.86 -2.91
N ALA A 111 4.95 14.93 -3.70
CA ALA A 111 6.12 15.73 -3.35
C ALA A 111 5.81 17.23 -3.22
N GLN A 112 4.94 17.76 -4.08
CA GLN A 112 4.45 19.14 -4.01
C GLN A 112 3.60 19.38 -2.77
N LYS A 113 2.62 18.50 -2.47
CA LYS A 113 1.77 18.59 -1.29
C LYS A 113 2.55 18.48 0.02
N ALA A 114 3.58 17.63 0.04
CA ALA A 114 4.47 17.46 1.19
C ALA A 114 5.46 18.64 1.38
N GLY A 115 5.55 19.55 0.41
CA GLY A 115 6.46 20.70 0.46
C GLY A 115 7.95 20.31 0.40
N TRP A 116 8.29 19.11 -0.08
CA TRP A 116 9.66 18.61 -0.08
C TRP A 116 10.65 19.45 -0.89
N GLN A 117 10.13 20.26 -1.82
CA GLN A 117 10.96 21.21 -2.59
C GLN A 117 11.36 22.46 -1.79
N ARG A 118 10.63 22.81 -0.71
CA ARG A 118 10.81 24.02 0.09
C ARG A 118 11.35 23.72 1.48
N ASP A 119 10.63 22.86 2.22
CA ASP A 119 10.92 22.54 3.62
C ASP A 119 11.03 21.01 3.78
N ARG A 120 12.06 20.54 4.48
CA ARG A 120 12.19 19.11 4.84
C ARG A 120 11.25 18.75 5.99
N VAL A 121 9.94 18.94 5.81
CA VAL A 121 8.98 18.40 6.78
C VAL A 121 8.93 16.89 6.62
N ASN A 122 9.44 16.18 7.60
CA ASN A 122 9.43 14.71 7.62
C ASN A 122 8.09 14.21 8.19
N TYR A 123 7.13 13.97 7.33
CA TYR A 123 5.90 13.29 7.72
C TYR A 123 6.19 11.82 8.03
N ALA A 124 5.48 11.23 9.00
CA ALA A 124 5.52 9.80 9.26
C ALA A 124 4.85 9.01 8.13
N VAL A 125 3.72 9.55 7.66
CA VAL A 125 2.89 8.97 6.62
C VAL A 125 2.29 10.09 5.79
N LEU A 126 2.31 9.88 4.45
CA LEU A 126 1.50 10.63 3.51
C LEU A 126 0.41 9.67 2.99
N TYR A 127 -0.83 10.12 2.91
CA TYR A 127 -1.94 9.25 2.55
C TYR A 127 -2.97 9.99 1.69
N GLY A 128 -3.83 9.23 1.03
CA GLY A 128 -4.88 9.77 0.19
C GLY A 128 -5.93 8.73 -0.16
N GLU A 129 -6.68 9.02 -1.21
CA GLU A 129 -7.79 8.22 -1.69
C GLU A 129 -7.34 7.08 -2.60
N THR A 130 -8.26 6.16 -2.84
CA THR A 130 -8.06 4.98 -3.69
C THR A 130 -9.29 4.78 -4.56
N ASP A 131 -9.09 4.59 -5.84
CA ASP A 131 -10.12 4.14 -6.77
C ASP A 131 -10.09 2.63 -6.95
N LEU A 132 -11.22 2.06 -7.34
CA LEU A 132 -11.36 0.65 -7.63
C LEU A 132 -11.47 0.46 -9.13
N VAL A 133 -10.70 -0.48 -9.67
CA VAL A 133 -10.69 -0.83 -11.08
C VAL A 133 -10.96 -2.32 -11.28
N ASP A 134 -11.44 -2.68 -12.48
CA ASP A 134 -11.61 -4.08 -12.91
C ASP A 134 -10.30 -4.70 -13.42
N ASN A 135 -10.36 -5.93 -13.89
CA ASN A 135 -9.22 -6.67 -14.42
C ASN A 135 -8.59 -6.01 -15.66
N GLU A 136 -9.37 -5.24 -16.42
CA GLU A 136 -8.89 -4.47 -17.58
C GLU A 136 -8.36 -3.09 -17.20
N GLY A 137 -8.43 -2.73 -15.89
CA GLY A 137 -7.98 -1.43 -15.38
C GLY A 137 -8.99 -0.30 -15.58
N ARG A 138 -10.25 -0.60 -15.92
CA ARG A 138 -11.31 0.40 -16.08
C ARG A 138 -11.85 0.80 -14.73
N PHE A 139 -12.11 2.08 -14.55
CA PHE A 139 -12.71 2.63 -13.32
C PHE A 139 -14.07 1.98 -13.02
N LEU A 140 -14.22 1.49 -11.80
CA LEU A 140 -15.48 0.94 -11.29
C LEU A 140 -16.19 1.95 -10.39
N ARG A 141 -15.47 2.46 -9.40
CA ARG A 141 -15.99 3.42 -8.41
C ARG A 141 -14.89 3.92 -7.49
N HIS A 142 -15.13 5.02 -6.82
CA HIS A 142 -14.32 5.44 -5.67
C HIS A 142 -14.44 4.43 -4.52
N ARG A 143 -13.39 4.31 -3.74
CA ARG A 143 -13.43 3.46 -2.54
C ARG A 143 -14.43 4.05 -1.54
N ARG A 144 -15.28 3.19 -0.97
CA ARG A 144 -16.38 3.61 -0.09
C ARG A 144 -15.94 4.20 1.25
N LEU A 145 -14.77 3.81 1.76
CA LEU A 145 -14.17 4.37 2.97
C LEU A 145 -13.20 5.46 2.53
N GLU A 146 -13.49 6.67 2.93
CA GLU A 146 -12.72 7.87 2.58
C GLU A 146 -11.59 8.10 3.58
N ALA A 147 -10.49 8.68 3.09
CA ALA A 147 -9.36 9.06 3.91
C ALA A 147 -9.76 10.23 4.84
N PRO A 148 -9.58 10.12 6.16
CA PRO A 148 -9.98 11.17 7.09
C PRO A 148 -9.05 12.37 6.99
N GLU A 149 -9.55 13.58 7.27
CA GLU A 149 -8.74 14.79 7.32
C GLU A 149 -7.59 14.67 8.32
N ALA A 150 -7.86 14.13 9.49
CA ALA A 150 -6.85 13.87 10.53
C ALA A 150 -6.77 12.37 10.83
N LEU A 151 -5.75 11.71 10.24
CA LEU A 151 -5.49 10.30 10.47
C LEU A 151 -4.73 10.08 11.78
N ASN A 152 -5.16 9.08 12.54
CA ASN A 152 -4.49 8.60 13.74
C ASN A 152 -4.77 7.10 13.96
N SER A 153 -4.10 6.48 14.93
CA SER A 153 -4.25 5.04 15.18
C SER A 153 -5.68 4.63 15.57
N LYS A 154 -6.49 5.54 16.09
CA LYS A 154 -7.91 5.29 16.42
C LYS A 154 -8.84 5.43 15.22
N SER A 155 -8.40 6.08 14.14
CA SER A 155 -9.21 6.28 12.94
C SER A 155 -9.66 4.96 12.30
N PHE A 156 -8.86 3.89 12.50
CA PHE A 156 -9.18 2.58 11.93
C PHE A 156 -10.17 1.75 12.76
N ARG A 157 -10.74 2.26 13.82
CA ARG A 157 -11.79 1.55 14.59
C ARG A 157 -12.99 1.18 13.71
N SER A 158 -13.41 2.09 12.84
CA SER A 158 -14.57 1.89 11.95
C SER A 158 -14.21 1.27 10.61
N GLY A 159 -13.03 0.66 10.50
CA GLY A 159 -12.50 0.01 9.30
C GLY A 159 -11.20 0.65 8.82
N MET A 160 -10.63 0.05 7.79
CA MET A 160 -9.40 0.55 7.16
C MET A 160 -9.73 1.75 6.27
N LEU A 161 -9.74 2.96 6.84
CA LEU A 161 -10.14 4.19 6.13
C LEU A 161 -9.19 4.54 4.97
N VAL A 162 -7.91 4.24 5.11
CA VAL A 162 -6.90 4.41 4.07
C VAL A 162 -6.41 3.04 3.63
N CYS A 163 -6.40 2.79 2.32
CA CYS A 163 -5.82 1.58 1.74
C CYS A 163 -4.30 1.59 1.90
N HIS A 164 -3.68 0.43 2.16
CA HIS A 164 -2.21 0.40 2.35
C HIS A 164 -1.45 0.78 1.07
N GLN A 165 -2.05 0.64 -0.12
CA GLN A 165 -1.50 1.11 -1.38
C GLN A 165 -1.54 2.64 -1.55
N SER A 166 -2.34 3.33 -0.75
CA SER A 166 -2.40 4.80 -0.66
C SER A 166 -1.83 5.33 0.67
N PHE A 167 -0.86 4.59 1.26
CA PHE A 167 -0.27 4.85 2.56
C PHE A 167 1.25 4.83 2.46
N TYR A 168 1.85 5.99 2.18
CA TYR A 168 3.29 6.17 1.99
C TYR A 168 3.96 6.36 3.34
N VAL A 169 4.79 5.42 3.74
CA VAL A 169 5.38 5.36 5.08
C VAL A 169 6.85 5.74 5.03
N ARG A 170 7.29 6.53 5.98
CA ARG A 170 8.72 6.79 6.19
C ARG A 170 9.46 5.50 6.51
N SER A 171 10.55 5.24 5.80
CA SER A 171 11.22 3.93 5.77
C SER A 171 11.72 3.46 7.14
N ASP A 172 12.16 4.36 8.02
CA ASP A 172 12.59 3.98 9.37
C ASP A 172 11.45 3.42 10.24
N LEU A 173 10.22 3.91 10.02
CA LEU A 173 9.02 3.36 10.68
C LEU A 173 8.65 2.00 10.13
N ALA A 174 8.67 1.85 8.80
CA ALA A 174 8.33 0.59 8.16
C ALA A 174 9.32 -0.52 8.52
N LYS A 175 10.63 -0.25 8.44
CA LYS A 175 11.68 -1.21 8.80
C LYS A 175 11.62 -1.63 10.28
N ALA A 176 11.21 -0.72 11.17
CA ALA A 176 11.02 -1.02 12.58
C ALA A 176 9.69 -1.72 12.90
N THR A 177 8.83 -1.90 11.89
CA THR A 177 7.46 -2.43 12.07
C THR A 177 7.12 -3.43 10.96
N PRO A 178 7.73 -4.64 10.92
CA PRO A 178 7.39 -5.62 9.89
C PRO A 178 5.93 -6.08 10.01
N TYR A 179 5.37 -6.61 8.92
CA TYR A 179 4.06 -7.28 8.95
C TYR A 179 4.07 -8.46 9.92
N ASN A 180 2.99 -8.61 10.67
CA ASN A 180 2.79 -9.75 11.56
C ASN A 180 2.26 -10.95 10.75
N LEU A 181 3.10 -11.96 10.56
CA LEU A 181 2.78 -13.14 9.75
C LEU A 181 1.76 -14.09 10.39
N SER A 182 1.33 -13.84 11.64
CA SER A 182 0.21 -14.58 12.24
C SER A 182 -1.15 -14.21 11.61
N TYR A 183 -1.25 -13.08 10.93
CA TYR A 183 -2.42 -12.65 10.17
C TYR A 183 -2.26 -13.02 8.69
N ARG A 184 -3.25 -13.71 8.13
CA ARG A 184 -3.21 -14.17 6.75
C ARG A 184 -3.93 -13.21 5.76
N TYR A 185 -4.93 -12.47 6.23
CA TYR A 185 -5.83 -11.66 5.39
C TYR A 185 -5.88 -10.18 5.74
N SER A 186 -5.41 -9.80 6.91
CA SER A 186 -5.57 -8.45 7.47
C SER A 186 -4.29 -7.92 8.13
N ALA A 187 -3.10 -8.46 7.77
CA ALA A 187 -1.85 -7.97 8.33
C ALA A 187 -1.52 -6.54 7.88
N ASP A 188 -2.04 -6.10 6.73
CA ASP A 188 -2.00 -4.72 6.25
C ASP A 188 -2.73 -3.76 7.20
N TYR A 189 -3.89 -4.17 7.68
CA TYR A 189 -4.66 -3.40 8.66
C TYR A 189 -3.93 -3.27 10.00
N ASP A 190 -3.39 -4.38 10.52
CA ASP A 190 -2.53 -4.39 11.70
C ASP A 190 -1.29 -3.51 11.52
N TRP A 191 -0.63 -3.63 10.38
CA TRP A 191 0.59 -2.90 10.07
C TRP A 191 0.36 -1.39 10.06
N CYS A 192 -0.67 -0.91 9.38
CA CYS A 192 -1.02 0.52 9.36
C CYS A 192 -1.30 1.05 10.77
N ILE A 193 -2.03 0.30 11.62
CA ILE A 193 -2.30 0.70 13.01
C ILE A 193 -0.98 0.83 13.79
N ARG A 194 -0.10 -0.18 13.71
CA ARG A 194 1.20 -0.18 14.42
C ARG A 194 2.14 0.93 13.94
N ILE A 195 2.16 1.23 12.63
CA ILE A 195 2.87 2.39 12.07
C ILE A 195 2.35 3.68 12.70
N MET A 196 1.03 3.89 12.69
CA MET A 196 0.42 5.09 13.27
C MET A 196 0.73 5.22 14.77
N GLN A 197 0.57 4.15 15.55
CA GLN A 197 0.90 4.14 16.99
C GLN A 197 2.37 4.49 17.24
N ARG A 198 3.29 3.96 16.43
CA ARG A 198 4.73 4.27 16.54
C ARG A 198 5.03 5.72 16.18
N ALA A 199 4.38 6.25 15.15
CA ALA A 199 4.51 7.64 14.74
C ALA A 199 3.97 8.60 15.81
N GLU A 200 2.81 8.31 16.40
CA GLU A 200 2.21 9.08 17.50
C GLU A 200 3.11 9.14 18.73
N LYS A 201 3.69 7.99 19.15
CA LYS A 201 4.67 7.93 20.26
C LYS A 201 5.88 8.81 20.00
N ARG A 202 6.28 8.98 18.75
CA ARG A 202 7.38 9.84 18.30
C ARG A 202 6.94 11.28 17.98
N ARG A 203 5.65 11.62 18.16
CA ARG A 203 5.04 12.91 17.84
C ARG A 203 5.28 13.36 16.40
N LEU A 204 5.25 12.40 15.47
CA LEU A 204 5.43 12.66 14.05
C LEU A 204 4.11 13.02 13.39
N ARG A 205 4.16 13.82 12.32
CA ARG A 205 3.00 14.34 11.61
C ARG A 205 2.55 13.37 10.51
N PHE A 206 1.24 13.39 10.24
CA PHE A 206 0.62 12.74 9.08
C PHE A 206 0.17 13.82 8.11
N LEU A 207 0.13 13.51 6.81
CA LEU A 207 -0.35 14.41 5.77
C LEU A 207 -1.40 13.72 4.91
N ASN A 208 -2.64 14.22 4.93
CA ASN A 208 -3.59 13.93 3.87
C ASN A 208 -3.21 14.74 2.63
N THR A 209 -2.94 14.06 1.53
CA THR A 209 -2.60 14.70 0.26
C THR A 209 -3.83 15.23 -0.48
N HIS A 210 -5.03 14.76 -0.12
CA HIS A 210 -6.30 15.00 -0.84
C HIS A 210 -6.23 14.60 -2.32
N LEU A 211 -5.40 13.60 -2.64
CA LEU A 211 -5.23 13.05 -3.98
C LEU A 211 -5.76 11.62 -4.02
N ILE A 212 -6.22 11.19 -5.18
CA ILE A 212 -6.35 9.77 -5.49
C ILE A 212 -4.93 9.28 -5.82
N LEU A 213 -4.42 8.33 -5.04
CA LEU A 213 -3.03 7.88 -5.15
C LEU A 213 -2.90 6.57 -5.92
N THR A 214 -3.92 5.73 -5.84
CA THR A 214 -3.84 4.36 -6.38
C THR A 214 -5.17 3.93 -6.96
N ASP A 215 -5.10 3.29 -8.12
CA ASP A 215 -6.18 2.50 -8.70
C ASP A 215 -5.97 1.04 -8.28
N TYR A 216 -6.84 0.56 -7.40
CA TYR A 216 -6.77 -0.76 -6.77
C TYR A 216 -7.59 -1.78 -7.55
N LEU A 217 -6.99 -2.93 -7.86
CA LEU A 217 -7.68 -4.06 -8.49
C LEU A 217 -8.70 -4.69 -7.53
N SER A 218 -9.99 -4.61 -7.87
CA SER A 218 -11.09 -4.96 -6.94
C SER A 218 -11.23 -6.46 -6.64
N GLU A 219 -10.66 -7.34 -7.44
CA GLU A 219 -10.79 -8.80 -7.33
C GLU A 219 -9.67 -9.48 -6.51
N GLY A 220 -9.19 -8.83 -5.46
CA GLY A 220 -8.10 -9.32 -4.62
C GLY A 220 -8.48 -10.50 -3.71
N MET A 221 -7.46 -11.07 -3.06
CA MET A 221 -7.52 -12.28 -2.20
C MET A 221 -8.54 -12.17 -1.05
N THR A 222 -8.80 -10.97 -0.54
CA THR A 222 -9.76 -10.71 0.55
C THR A 222 -11.20 -10.95 0.12
N THR A 223 -11.52 -10.69 -1.14
CA THR A 223 -12.87 -10.90 -1.71
C THR A 223 -13.20 -12.40 -1.77
N GLN A 224 -12.23 -13.23 -2.11
CA GLN A 224 -12.39 -14.69 -2.21
C GLN A 224 -12.48 -15.38 -0.85
N ASN A 225 -11.96 -14.78 0.24
CA ASN A 225 -11.87 -15.35 1.58
C ASN A 225 -12.66 -14.55 2.64
N HIS A 226 -13.78 -13.97 2.24
CA HIS A 226 -14.52 -12.97 3.02
C HIS A 226 -14.79 -13.35 4.50
N ARG A 227 -15.31 -14.56 4.76
CA ARG A 227 -15.64 -15.00 6.15
C ARG A 227 -14.41 -15.10 7.05
N ARG A 228 -13.32 -15.69 6.54
CA ARG A 228 -12.07 -15.85 7.30
C ARG A 228 -11.42 -14.49 7.60
N SER A 229 -11.44 -13.61 6.61
CA SER A 229 -10.96 -12.23 6.76
C SER A 229 -11.75 -11.45 7.82
N LEU A 230 -13.09 -11.61 7.89
CA LEU A 230 -13.91 -10.96 8.92
C LEU A 230 -13.57 -11.42 10.32
N ILE A 231 -13.39 -12.74 10.53
CA ILE A 231 -13.04 -13.30 11.85
C ILE A 231 -11.64 -12.80 12.27
N GLU A 232 -10.68 -12.80 11.35
CA GLU A 232 -9.34 -12.30 11.63
C GLU A 232 -9.37 -10.81 11.97
N ARG A 233 -10.13 -10.01 11.21
CA ARG A 233 -10.32 -8.58 11.47
C ARG A 233 -10.96 -8.32 12.85
N LEU A 234 -11.96 -9.10 13.24
CA LEU A 234 -12.56 -8.98 14.57
C LEU A 234 -11.53 -9.18 15.69
N ARG A 235 -10.70 -10.23 15.57
CA ARG A 235 -9.63 -10.51 16.55
C ARG A 235 -8.59 -9.42 16.59
N LEU A 236 -8.18 -8.92 15.42
CA LEU A 236 -7.24 -7.84 15.28
C LEU A 236 -7.78 -6.54 15.90
N MET A 237 -9.04 -6.20 15.64
CA MET A 237 -9.69 -5.03 16.24
C MET A 237 -9.82 -5.18 17.75
N ALA A 238 -10.14 -6.38 18.24
CA ALA A 238 -10.17 -6.66 19.67
C ALA A 238 -8.79 -6.51 20.33
N HIS A 239 -7.73 -6.90 19.64
CA HIS A 239 -6.35 -6.72 20.12
C HIS A 239 -5.97 -5.23 20.24
N HIS A 240 -6.29 -4.41 19.24
CA HIS A 240 -5.91 -3.00 19.22
C HIS A 240 -6.84 -2.07 20.01
N TYR A 241 -8.15 -2.37 20.05
CA TYR A 241 -9.18 -1.45 20.55
C TYR A 241 -10.05 -2.03 21.66
N GLY A 242 -9.83 -3.30 22.03
CA GLY A 242 -10.62 -4.04 23.03
C GLY A 242 -11.88 -4.68 22.45
N TRP A 243 -12.33 -5.76 23.09
CA TRP A 243 -13.50 -6.55 22.67
C TRP A 243 -14.80 -5.73 22.56
N PRO A 244 -15.14 -4.83 23.52
CA PRO A 244 -16.38 -4.05 23.41
C PRO A 244 -16.43 -3.22 22.13
N THR A 245 -15.34 -2.53 21.78
CA THR A 245 -15.24 -1.74 20.56
C THR A 245 -15.33 -2.62 19.31
N ALA A 246 -14.59 -3.73 19.29
CA ALA A 246 -14.55 -4.63 18.14
C ALA A 246 -15.94 -5.24 17.86
N ILE A 247 -16.68 -5.63 18.88
CA ILE A 247 -18.03 -6.19 18.74
C ILE A 247 -19.00 -5.11 18.24
N ALA A 248 -18.98 -3.93 18.86
CA ALA A 248 -19.87 -2.83 18.47
C ALA A 248 -19.70 -2.43 16.99
N GLU A 249 -18.46 -2.28 16.55
CA GLU A 249 -18.15 -1.93 15.16
C GLU A 249 -18.54 -3.05 14.17
N HIS A 250 -18.34 -4.32 14.54
CA HIS A 250 -18.76 -5.44 13.69
C HIS A 250 -20.28 -5.54 13.58
N LEU A 251 -21.02 -5.31 14.64
CA LEU A 251 -22.48 -5.22 14.60
C LEU A 251 -22.92 -4.07 13.70
N TRP A 252 -22.27 -2.90 13.81
CA TRP A 252 -22.53 -1.77 12.94
C TRP A 252 -22.25 -2.08 11.46
N PHE A 253 -21.18 -2.83 11.15
CA PHE A 253 -20.91 -3.27 9.78
C PHE A 253 -22.03 -4.14 9.21
N VAL A 254 -22.60 -5.06 10.03
CA VAL A 254 -23.76 -5.89 9.64
C VAL A 254 -24.99 -5.04 9.41
N VAL A 255 -25.32 -4.15 10.34
CA VAL A 255 -26.48 -3.24 10.22
C VAL A 255 -26.36 -2.38 8.93
N ARG A 256 -25.19 -1.80 8.72
CA ARG A 256 -24.92 -0.98 7.51
C ARG A 256 -25.01 -1.79 6.22
N ALA A 257 -24.65 -3.07 6.25
CA ALA A 257 -24.79 -3.95 5.09
C ALA A 257 -26.25 -4.30 4.78
N ILE A 258 -27.11 -4.38 5.80
CA ILE A 258 -28.55 -4.64 5.66
C ILE A 258 -29.27 -3.38 5.19
N LEU A 259 -28.96 -2.21 5.76
CA LEU A 259 -29.63 -0.94 5.41
C LEU A 259 -29.28 -0.42 4.01
N LYS A 260 -28.25 -0.98 3.34
CA LYS A 260 -27.83 -0.59 1.98
C LYS A 260 -28.25 -1.59 0.90
N ARG A 261 -29.09 -2.57 1.27
CA ARG A 261 -29.85 -3.40 0.31
C ARG A 261 -31.20 -2.76 0.03
#